data_d96447d050571863906c7d8bdc80ccff
#
_entry.id   d96447d050571863906c7d8bdc80ccff
#
_cell.length_a   1.000
_cell.length_b   1.000
_cell.length_c   1.000
_cell.angle_alpha   90.00
_cell.angle_beta   90.00
_cell.angle_gamma   90.00
#
_symmetry.space_group_name_H-M   'P 1'
#
loop_
_entity.id
_entity.type
_entity.pdbx_description
1 polymer ?
#
loop_
_entity_poly.entity_id
_entity_poly.type
_entity_poly.pdbx_seq_one_letter_code
_entity_poly.pdbx_strand_id
1 'polypeptide(L)'
;MAMNPNKVVYGTCGTTADYFVEWREDDVDWQKQICQSCSPDGQILEQDRITASLLDKKRLLTLIHDYILYDSNIKKICRHQQFFAVENAVKRINGEDNEGTTGGVIWHTQGSGKSLTMVMLVKKIQAVKGYENPRFIIVTDRINLDKQIRDNFANSQMAPVRAATGKGLNSLLKNKDNIVITTLINKFETVYKNRYLEPDSDKFYVLVDEAHRSQYKSMFNYMKEVLPNATLIAFTGTPLIAKSKKNTYKTFGEPIHNYTMKRAIEDGITVPLVYEGRKVKQEEPALTINNYFESLTDGLPQELKDKLSDKF
;
A
#
# COMPACT_ATOMS: atom_id res chain seq x y z
N MET A 1 -20.10 -10.60 -15.62
CA MET A 1 -19.21 -10.13 -16.69
C MET A 1 -20.03 -9.56 -17.81
N ALA A 2 -19.57 -8.49 -18.47
CA ALA A 2 -20.13 -7.99 -19.72
C ALA A 2 -18.99 -7.99 -20.75
N MET A 3 -19.26 -8.45 -21.99
CA MET A 3 -18.21 -8.67 -22.97
C MET A 3 -18.66 -8.40 -24.40
N ASN A 4 -17.69 -8.00 -25.22
CA ASN A 4 -17.73 -8.01 -26.67
C ASN A 4 -16.37 -8.50 -27.20
N PRO A 5 -16.16 -8.72 -28.50
CA PRO A 5 -14.90 -9.26 -29.03
C PRO A 5 -13.63 -8.51 -28.59
N ASN A 6 -13.72 -7.21 -28.33
CA ASN A 6 -12.59 -6.33 -28.06
C ASN A 6 -12.47 -5.90 -26.60
N LYS A 7 -13.46 -6.22 -25.75
CA LYS A 7 -13.50 -5.74 -24.37
C LYS A 7 -14.29 -6.67 -23.47
N VAL A 8 -13.73 -6.94 -22.28
CA VAL A 8 -14.41 -7.64 -21.20
C VAL A 8 -14.28 -6.84 -19.91
N VAL A 9 -15.40 -6.62 -19.25
CA VAL A 9 -15.46 -6.00 -17.94
C VAL A 9 -16.18 -6.90 -16.94
N TYR A 10 -15.78 -6.82 -15.69
CA TYR A 10 -16.38 -7.64 -14.63
C TYR A 10 -16.70 -6.80 -13.39
N GLY A 11 -17.62 -7.30 -12.62
CA GLY A 11 -18.05 -6.74 -11.34
C GLY A 11 -18.86 -7.78 -10.58
N THR A 12 -19.40 -7.40 -9.44
CA THR A 12 -20.31 -8.24 -8.64
C THR A 12 -21.77 -7.90 -8.93
N CYS A 13 -22.68 -8.72 -8.44
CA CYS A 13 -24.10 -8.42 -8.47
C CYS A 13 -24.37 -7.08 -7.71
N GLY A 14 -25.09 -6.17 -8.32
CA GLY A 14 -25.35 -4.82 -7.79
C GLY A 14 -24.29 -3.77 -8.10
N THR A 15 -23.19 -4.13 -8.78
CA THR A 15 -22.21 -3.16 -9.26
C THR A 15 -22.81 -2.28 -10.36
N THR A 16 -22.74 -0.96 -10.24
CA THR A 16 -23.14 -0.03 -11.30
C THR A 16 -22.12 0.00 -12.42
N ALA A 17 -22.51 0.42 -13.63
CA ALA A 17 -21.69 0.37 -14.83
C ALA A 17 -20.32 1.05 -14.66
N ASP A 18 -20.27 2.17 -13.94
CA ASP A 18 -19.06 2.97 -13.71
C ASP A 18 -18.00 2.26 -12.86
N TYR A 19 -18.38 1.22 -12.14
CA TYR A 19 -17.47 0.42 -11.28
C TYR A 19 -17.10 -0.94 -11.86
N PHE A 20 -17.57 -1.26 -13.08
CA PHE A 20 -17.05 -2.40 -13.80
C PHE A 20 -15.62 -2.14 -14.25
N VAL A 21 -14.75 -3.12 -14.09
CA VAL A 21 -13.32 -3.00 -14.38
C VAL A 21 -12.87 -4.05 -15.38
N GLU A 22 -11.80 -3.75 -16.09
CA GLU A 22 -11.12 -4.70 -16.98
C GLU A 22 -10.13 -5.54 -16.17
N TRP A 23 -9.96 -6.79 -16.60
CA TRP A 23 -8.89 -7.63 -16.10
C TRP A 23 -7.68 -7.48 -17.00
N ARG A 24 -6.51 -7.24 -16.42
CA ARG A 24 -5.24 -7.32 -17.11
C ARG A 24 -4.40 -8.43 -16.51
N GLU A 25 -3.83 -9.26 -17.35
CA GLU A 25 -3.00 -10.38 -16.94
C GLU A 25 -1.56 -9.95 -16.79
N ASP A 26 -0.94 -10.28 -15.66
CA ASP A 26 0.49 -10.06 -15.44
C ASP A 26 1.31 -11.23 -16.01
N ASP A 27 0.78 -12.45 -15.98
CA ASP A 27 1.39 -13.64 -16.62
C ASP A 27 0.83 -13.85 -18.02
N VAL A 28 1.41 -13.13 -18.98
CA VAL A 28 0.97 -13.16 -20.38
C VAL A 28 1.25 -14.52 -21.04
N ASP A 29 2.31 -15.21 -20.64
CA ASP A 29 2.67 -16.50 -21.24
C ASP A 29 1.72 -17.60 -20.77
N TRP A 30 1.38 -17.62 -19.49
CA TRP A 30 0.31 -18.49 -18.97
C TRP A 30 -1.03 -18.22 -19.68
N GLN A 31 -1.39 -16.94 -19.87
CA GLN A 31 -2.62 -16.59 -20.59
C GLN A 31 -2.64 -17.11 -22.03
N LYS A 32 -1.51 -16.97 -22.76
CA LYS A 32 -1.40 -17.52 -24.12
C LYS A 32 -1.57 -19.03 -24.14
N GLN A 33 -0.93 -19.75 -23.22
CA GLN A 33 -1.04 -21.22 -23.15
C GLN A 33 -2.48 -21.67 -22.94
N ILE A 34 -3.22 -21.04 -22.02
CA ILE A 34 -4.63 -21.36 -21.80
C ILE A 34 -5.47 -21.06 -23.06
N CYS A 35 -5.29 -19.90 -23.67
CA CYS A 35 -6.03 -19.54 -24.88
C CYS A 35 -5.76 -20.52 -26.04
N GLN A 36 -4.50 -20.94 -26.23
CA GLN A 36 -4.15 -21.95 -27.25
C GLN A 36 -4.79 -23.30 -26.99
N SER A 37 -4.93 -23.72 -25.74
CA SER A 37 -5.60 -24.98 -25.38
C SER A 37 -7.10 -24.95 -25.68
N CYS A 38 -7.74 -23.76 -25.55
CA CYS A 38 -9.16 -23.59 -25.80
C CYS A 38 -9.52 -23.32 -27.28
N SER A 39 -8.60 -22.76 -28.05
CA SER A 39 -8.80 -22.39 -29.46
C SER A 39 -7.53 -22.65 -30.29
N PRO A 40 -7.17 -23.92 -30.57
CA PRO A 40 -5.88 -24.26 -31.17
C PRO A 40 -5.67 -23.65 -32.57
N ASP A 41 -6.74 -23.51 -33.34
CA ASP A 41 -6.71 -23.07 -34.74
C ASP A 41 -7.42 -21.73 -34.97
N GLY A 42 -7.88 -21.07 -33.91
CA GLY A 42 -8.70 -19.87 -33.95
C GLY A 42 -7.92 -18.57 -33.77
N GLN A 43 -8.48 -17.49 -34.26
CA GLN A 43 -8.03 -16.14 -33.92
C GLN A 43 -8.41 -15.86 -32.47
N ILE A 44 -7.44 -15.63 -31.59
CA ILE A 44 -7.64 -15.31 -30.18
C ILE A 44 -8.01 -13.85 -30.06
N LEU A 45 -9.23 -13.57 -29.63
CA LEU A 45 -9.76 -12.23 -29.36
C LEU A 45 -9.49 -11.82 -27.91
N GLU A 46 -9.68 -10.53 -27.59
CA GLU A 46 -9.53 -10.04 -26.22
C GLU A 46 -10.52 -10.68 -25.24
N GLN A 47 -11.76 -10.93 -25.69
CA GLN A 47 -12.73 -11.67 -24.89
C GLN A 47 -12.25 -13.09 -24.52
N ASP A 48 -11.54 -13.78 -25.41
CA ASP A 48 -11.06 -15.13 -25.17
C ASP A 48 -9.95 -15.11 -24.11
N ARG A 49 -9.03 -14.16 -24.22
CA ARG A 49 -7.93 -13.99 -23.26
C ARG A 49 -8.43 -13.72 -21.85
N ILE A 50 -9.32 -12.73 -21.71
CA ILE A 50 -9.81 -12.32 -20.39
C ILE A 50 -10.75 -13.37 -19.82
N THR A 51 -11.61 -13.98 -20.65
CA THR A 51 -12.50 -15.06 -20.21
C THR A 51 -11.69 -16.27 -19.75
N ALA A 52 -10.69 -16.69 -20.50
CA ALA A 52 -9.78 -17.76 -20.10
C ALA A 52 -9.08 -17.44 -18.78
N SER A 53 -8.56 -16.21 -18.63
CA SER A 53 -7.90 -15.78 -17.39
C SER A 53 -8.82 -15.79 -16.17
N LEU A 54 -10.04 -15.26 -16.30
CA LEU A 54 -10.97 -15.15 -15.16
C LEU A 54 -11.70 -16.44 -14.84
N LEU A 55 -12.01 -17.26 -15.85
CA LEU A 55 -12.78 -18.49 -15.71
C LEU A 55 -11.92 -19.75 -15.68
N ASP A 56 -10.58 -19.64 -15.70
CA ASP A 56 -9.74 -20.77 -15.31
C ASP A 56 -10.23 -21.32 -13.98
N LYS A 57 -10.44 -22.62 -13.92
CA LYS A 57 -11.11 -23.30 -12.78
C LYS A 57 -10.42 -22.98 -11.45
N LYS A 58 -9.09 -23.03 -11.42
CA LYS A 58 -8.32 -22.77 -10.19
C LYS A 58 -8.42 -21.30 -9.80
N ARG A 59 -8.23 -20.41 -10.77
CA ARG A 59 -8.31 -18.96 -10.53
C ARG A 59 -9.71 -18.53 -10.11
N LEU A 60 -10.76 -19.00 -10.78
CA LEU A 60 -12.14 -18.68 -10.43
C LEU A 60 -12.47 -19.08 -8.99
N LEU A 61 -12.09 -20.29 -8.58
CA LEU A 61 -12.29 -20.76 -7.21
C LEU A 61 -11.50 -19.89 -6.22
N THR A 62 -10.26 -19.53 -6.55
CA THR A 62 -9.44 -18.62 -5.74
C THR A 62 -10.09 -17.25 -5.62
N LEU A 63 -10.57 -16.66 -6.73
CA LEU A 63 -11.27 -15.37 -6.72
C LEU A 63 -12.52 -15.39 -5.83
N ILE A 64 -13.32 -16.45 -5.92
CA ILE A 64 -14.54 -16.60 -5.12
C ILE A 64 -14.21 -16.74 -3.62
N HIS A 65 -13.24 -17.58 -3.28
CA HIS A 65 -12.90 -17.90 -1.91
C HIS A 65 -12.15 -16.77 -1.21
N ASP A 66 -11.11 -16.20 -1.85
CA ASP A 66 -10.15 -15.32 -1.19
C ASP A 66 -10.37 -13.83 -1.50
N TYR A 67 -10.93 -13.49 -2.67
CA TYR A 67 -10.94 -12.15 -3.22
C TYR A 67 -12.32 -11.48 -3.31
N ILE A 68 -13.34 -12.10 -2.74
CA ILE A 68 -14.63 -11.46 -2.51
C ILE A 68 -14.66 -10.92 -1.09
N LEU A 69 -14.99 -9.64 -0.97
CA LEU A 69 -15.16 -8.92 0.29
C LEU A 69 -16.54 -8.28 0.35
N TYR A 70 -17.03 -8.08 1.55
CA TYR A 70 -18.22 -7.27 1.83
C TYR A 70 -17.75 -5.99 2.53
N ASP A 71 -17.94 -4.85 1.89
CA ASP A 71 -17.63 -3.54 2.45
C ASP A 71 -18.93 -2.77 2.63
N SER A 72 -19.33 -2.56 3.89
CA SER A 72 -20.62 -1.93 4.23
C SER A 72 -21.81 -2.61 3.53
N ASN A 73 -21.88 -3.94 3.54
CA ASN A 73 -22.87 -4.79 2.86
C ASN A 73 -22.83 -4.75 1.31
N ILE A 74 -21.87 -4.04 0.71
CA ILE A 74 -21.65 -4.05 -0.73
C ILE A 74 -20.64 -5.15 -1.05
N LYS A 75 -21.06 -6.10 -1.88
CA LYS A 75 -20.17 -7.16 -2.37
C LYS A 75 -19.17 -6.58 -3.35
N LYS A 76 -17.89 -6.80 -3.10
CA LYS A 76 -16.78 -6.36 -3.95
C LYS A 76 -15.90 -7.54 -4.35
N ILE A 77 -15.40 -7.51 -5.57
CA ILE A 77 -14.36 -8.43 -6.05
C ILE A 77 -13.07 -7.63 -6.29
N CYS A 78 -11.92 -8.27 -6.11
CA CYS A 78 -10.64 -7.62 -6.34
C CYS A 78 -10.49 -7.11 -7.77
N ARG A 79 -9.69 -6.09 -7.94
CA ARG A 79 -9.12 -5.69 -9.22
C ARG A 79 -7.87 -6.52 -9.51
N HIS A 80 -7.46 -6.63 -10.78
CA HIS A 80 -6.30 -7.43 -11.17
C HIS A 80 -5.03 -7.07 -10.39
N GLN A 81 -4.71 -5.76 -10.23
CA GLN A 81 -3.53 -5.33 -9.49
C GLN A 81 -3.56 -5.73 -8.01
N GLN A 82 -4.75 -5.83 -7.41
CA GLN A 82 -4.91 -6.31 -6.03
C GLN A 82 -4.66 -7.81 -5.94
N PHE A 83 -5.21 -8.57 -6.90
CA PHE A 83 -5.01 -10.00 -7.01
C PHE A 83 -3.52 -10.35 -7.12
N PHE A 84 -2.83 -9.78 -8.11
CA PHE A 84 -1.41 -10.08 -8.34
C PHE A 84 -0.52 -9.60 -7.19
N ALA A 85 -0.81 -8.45 -6.59
CA ALA A 85 -0.07 -8.00 -5.41
C ALA A 85 -0.17 -8.98 -4.24
N VAL A 86 -1.35 -9.52 -3.98
CA VAL A 86 -1.57 -10.48 -2.88
C VAL A 86 -0.94 -11.84 -3.21
N GLU A 87 -1.14 -12.37 -4.42
CA GLU A 87 -0.54 -13.66 -4.83
C GLU A 87 0.99 -13.59 -4.79
N ASN A 88 1.59 -12.49 -5.30
CA ASN A 88 3.03 -12.30 -5.26
C ASN A 88 3.54 -12.12 -3.82
N ALA A 89 2.78 -11.45 -2.95
CA ALA A 89 3.15 -11.33 -1.53
C ALA A 89 3.17 -12.69 -0.82
N VAL A 90 2.18 -13.55 -1.11
CA VAL A 90 2.14 -14.90 -0.56
C VAL A 90 3.30 -15.76 -1.10
N LYS A 91 3.62 -15.68 -2.40
CA LYS A 91 4.80 -16.35 -2.98
C LYS A 91 6.09 -15.89 -2.30
N ARG A 92 6.25 -14.58 -2.06
CA ARG A 92 7.41 -14.00 -1.34
C ARG A 92 7.52 -14.54 0.07
N ILE A 93 6.42 -14.58 0.82
CA ILE A 93 6.37 -15.10 2.18
C ILE A 93 6.75 -16.58 2.22
N ASN A 94 6.34 -17.35 1.20
CA ASN A 94 6.69 -18.78 1.06
C ASN A 94 8.11 -19.03 0.55
N GLY A 95 8.85 -17.98 0.15
CA GLY A 95 10.20 -18.13 -0.46
C GLY A 95 10.15 -18.69 -1.89
N GLU A 96 9.02 -18.61 -2.57
CA GLU A 96 8.82 -19.17 -3.92
C GLU A 96 9.38 -18.25 -5.03
N ASP A 97 9.70 -16.99 -4.71
CA ASP A 97 10.22 -16.00 -5.66
C ASP A 97 11.76 -15.86 -5.67
N ASN A 98 12.46 -16.68 -4.88
CA ASN A 98 13.93 -16.73 -4.79
C ASN A 98 14.63 -15.42 -4.35
N GLU A 99 13.90 -14.45 -3.78
CA GLU A 99 14.46 -13.16 -3.34
C GLU A 99 15.19 -13.25 -1.98
N GLY A 100 15.08 -14.39 -1.29
CA GLY A 100 15.76 -14.65 -0.02
C GLY A 100 15.24 -13.82 1.17
N THR A 101 14.12 -13.11 0.99
CA THR A 101 13.45 -12.34 2.04
C THR A 101 11.96 -12.65 2.04
N THR A 102 11.33 -12.64 3.21
CA THR A 102 9.87 -12.83 3.33
C THR A 102 9.07 -11.53 3.20
N GLY A 103 9.74 -10.39 3.30
CA GLY A 103 9.15 -9.05 3.20
C GLY A 103 9.33 -8.39 1.84
N GLY A 104 8.78 -7.18 1.69
CA GLY A 104 8.96 -6.40 0.46
C GLY A 104 8.05 -5.20 0.36
N VAL A 105 8.00 -4.61 -0.83
CA VAL A 105 7.26 -3.38 -1.12
C VAL A 105 6.18 -3.63 -2.16
N ILE A 106 4.94 -3.31 -1.83
CA ILE A 106 3.82 -3.20 -2.76
C ILE A 106 3.68 -1.73 -3.13
N TRP A 107 4.12 -1.43 -4.35
CA TRP A 107 4.03 -0.08 -4.89
C TRP A 107 2.78 0.08 -5.73
N HIS A 108 1.76 0.63 -5.13
CA HIS A 108 0.50 0.93 -5.79
C HIS A 108 0.20 2.42 -5.69
N THR A 109 -0.15 3.06 -6.81
CA THR A 109 -0.52 4.48 -6.85
C THR A 109 -1.70 4.79 -5.93
N GLN A 110 -1.86 6.06 -5.59
CA GLN A 110 -3.02 6.50 -4.80
C GLN A 110 -4.32 6.20 -5.55
N GLY A 111 -5.37 5.79 -4.84
CA GLY A 111 -6.66 5.41 -5.45
C GLY A 111 -6.73 3.97 -5.99
N SER A 112 -5.64 3.21 -6.00
CA SER A 112 -5.61 1.81 -6.50
C SER A 112 -6.29 0.78 -5.58
N GLY A 113 -6.71 1.18 -4.38
CA GLY A 113 -7.38 0.31 -3.42
C GLY A 113 -6.44 -0.40 -2.44
N LYS A 114 -5.29 0.19 -2.06
CA LYS A 114 -4.31 -0.37 -1.12
C LYS A 114 -4.90 -0.93 0.17
N SER A 115 -5.83 -0.21 0.80
CA SER A 115 -6.44 -0.66 2.06
C SER A 115 -7.22 -1.96 1.89
N LEU A 116 -7.95 -2.14 0.77
CA LEU A 116 -8.62 -3.40 0.47
C LEU A 116 -7.62 -4.50 0.11
N THR A 117 -6.51 -4.15 -0.54
CA THR A 117 -5.41 -5.10 -0.79
C THR A 117 -4.83 -5.64 0.52
N MET A 118 -4.67 -4.80 1.55
CA MET A 118 -4.24 -5.23 2.89
C MET A 118 -5.25 -6.21 3.51
N VAL A 119 -6.55 -5.93 3.41
CA VAL A 119 -7.61 -6.82 3.90
C VAL A 119 -7.56 -8.17 3.20
N MET A 120 -7.42 -8.18 1.86
CA MET A 120 -7.32 -9.40 1.06
C MET A 120 -6.07 -10.20 1.43
N LEU A 121 -4.94 -9.54 1.63
CA LEU A 121 -3.69 -10.19 2.02
C LEU A 121 -3.81 -10.85 3.39
N VAL A 122 -4.37 -10.18 4.37
CA VAL A 122 -4.63 -10.74 5.71
C VAL A 122 -5.55 -11.96 5.60
N LYS A 123 -6.67 -11.83 4.88
CA LYS A 123 -7.61 -12.95 4.65
C LYS A 123 -6.92 -14.14 3.98
N LYS A 124 -6.11 -13.88 2.96
CA LYS A 124 -5.39 -14.91 2.22
C LYS A 124 -4.39 -15.65 3.11
N ILE A 125 -3.56 -14.94 3.87
CA ILE A 125 -2.59 -15.56 4.80
C ILE A 125 -3.30 -16.39 5.87
N GLN A 126 -4.42 -15.92 6.42
CA GLN A 126 -5.21 -16.69 7.39
C GLN A 126 -5.80 -17.98 6.81
N ALA A 127 -6.12 -18.01 5.51
CA ALA A 127 -6.72 -19.16 4.85
C ALA A 127 -5.69 -20.20 4.37
N VAL A 128 -4.42 -19.83 4.23
CA VAL A 128 -3.36 -20.73 3.76
C VAL A 128 -2.96 -21.69 4.88
N LYS A 129 -3.02 -23.00 4.60
CA LYS A 129 -2.52 -24.03 5.53
C LYS A 129 -1.00 -23.91 5.71
N GLY A 130 -0.54 -23.98 6.93
CA GLY A 130 0.90 -23.89 7.27
C GLY A 130 1.28 -22.61 8.03
N TYR A 131 0.42 -21.60 8.06
CA TYR A 131 0.61 -20.44 8.93
C TYR A 131 -0.09 -20.67 10.27
N GLU A 132 0.64 -21.14 11.26
CA GLU A 132 0.09 -21.38 12.59
C GLU A 132 -0.13 -20.06 13.33
N ASN A 133 -1.40 -19.68 13.54
CA ASN A 133 -1.81 -18.49 14.30
C ASN A 133 -1.14 -17.19 13.82
N PRO A 134 -1.25 -16.81 12.53
CA PRO A 134 -0.64 -15.59 12.03
C PRO A 134 -1.27 -14.37 12.72
N ARG A 135 -0.41 -13.42 13.11
CA ARG A 135 -0.81 -12.16 13.74
C ARG A 135 -0.43 -10.99 12.85
N PHE A 136 -1.31 -10.02 12.76
CA PHE A 136 -1.15 -8.89 11.84
C PHE A 136 -1.07 -7.57 12.61
N ILE A 137 -0.13 -6.73 12.23
CA ILE A 137 -0.06 -5.35 12.73
C ILE A 137 -0.14 -4.42 11.53
N ILE A 138 -1.19 -3.60 11.50
CA ILE A 138 -1.37 -2.57 10.49
C ILE A 138 -0.83 -1.27 11.06
N VAL A 139 0.23 -0.77 10.46
CA VAL A 139 0.94 0.43 10.93
C VAL A 139 0.66 1.59 10.00
N THR A 140 0.19 2.68 10.55
CA THR A 140 -0.08 3.93 9.82
C THR A 140 0.68 5.10 10.44
N ASP A 141 0.74 6.21 9.71
CA ASP A 141 1.35 7.45 10.20
C ASP A 141 0.33 8.44 10.77
N ARG A 142 -0.94 8.35 10.37
CA ARG A 142 -1.99 9.32 10.69
C ARG A 142 -3.22 8.67 11.27
N ILE A 143 -3.83 9.36 12.22
CA ILE A 143 -5.05 8.91 12.90
C ILE A 143 -6.21 8.69 11.93
N ASN A 144 -6.36 9.56 10.92
CA ASN A 144 -7.44 9.44 9.94
C ASN A 144 -7.28 8.20 9.06
N LEU A 145 -6.04 7.88 8.65
CA LEU A 145 -5.74 6.65 7.90
C LEU A 145 -5.97 5.39 8.76
N ASP A 146 -5.54 5.43 10.02
CA ASP A 146 -5.79 4.36 10.99
C ASP A 146 -7.30 4.07 11.13
N LYS A 147 -8.13 5.13 11.21
CA LYS A 147 -9.59 4.97 11.25
C LYS A 147 -10.12 4.33 9.97
N GLN A 148 -9.75 4.87 8.79
CA GLN A 148 -10.21 4.36 7.50
C GLN A 148 -9.84 2.88 7.29
N ILE A 149 -8.61 2.50 7.65
CA ILE A 149 -8.16 1.12 7.53
C ILE A 149 -8.95 0.22 8.48
N ARG A 150 -9.13 0.63 9.73
CA ARG A 150 -9.95 -0.14 10.69
C ARG A 150 -11.38 -0.34 10.20
N ASP A 151 -12.00 0.69 9.65
CA ASP A 151 -13.35 0.61 9.11
C ASP A 151 -13.40 -0.39 7.95
N ASN A 152 -12.40 -0.41 7.05
CA ASN A 152 -12.31 -1.39 5.97
C ASN A 152 -12.17 -2.83 6.48
N PHE A 153 -11.35 -3.05 7.52
CA PHE A 153 -11.22 -4.37 8.14
C PHE A 153 -12.51 -4.79 8.85
N ALA A 154 -13.12 -3.90 9.63
CA ALA A 154 -14.38 -4.17 10.34
C ALA A 154 -15.52 -4.48 9.37
N ASN A 155 -15.66 -3.69 8.29
CA ASN A 155 -16.65 -3.91 7.25
C ASN A 155 -16.45 -5.26 6.52
N SER A 156 -15.23 -5.76 6.50
CA SER A 156 -14.86 -7.06 5.92
C SER A 156 -14.93 -8.22 6.94
N GLN A 157 -15.64 -8.03 8.04
CA GLN A 157 -15.85 -9.01 9.13
C GLN A 157 -14.56 -9.41 9.87
N MET A 158 -13.53 -8.60 9.78
CA MET A 158 -12.32 -8.72 10.60
C MET A 158 -12.39 -7.69 11.71
N ALA A 159 -12.31 -8.12 12.97
CA ALA A 159 -12.40 -7.21 14.13
C ALA A 159 -11.00 -6.70 14.54
N PRO A 160 -10.50 -5.59 13.98
CA PRO A 160 -9.19 -5.07 14.34
C PRO A 160 -9.25 -4.41 15.73
N VAL A 161 -8.22 -4.67 16.55
CA VAL A 161 -8.05 -4.05 17.85
C VAL A 161 -7.06 -2.89 17.75
N ARG A 162 -7.47 -1.71 18.21
CA ARG A 162 -6.63 -0.51 18.15
C ARG A 162 -5.69 -0.40 19.34
N ALA A 163 -4.40 -0.26 19.07
CA ALA A 163 -3.42 0.18 20.06
C ALA A 163 -3.34 1.72 20.11
N ALA A 164 -4.16 2.34 20.92
CA ALA A 164 -4.22 3.80 21.02
C ALA A 164 -2.97 4.42 21.69
N THR A 165 -2.29 3.67 22.55
CA THR A 165 -1.10 4.08 23.31
C THR A 165 0.02 3.05 23.17
N GLY A 166 1.27 3.46 23.45
CA GLY A 166 2.39 2.51 23.47
C GLY A 166 2.25 1.42 24.55
N LYS A 167 1.69 1.76 25.71
CA LYS A 167 1.36 0.74 26.73
C LYS A 167 0.29 -0.23 26.25
N GLY A 168 -0.74 0.29 25.54
CA GLY A 168 -1.77 -0.52 24.91
C GLY A 168 -1.18 -1.44 23.83
N LEU A 169 -0.27 -0.95 22.99
CA LEU A 169 0.43 -1.78 22.01
C LEU A 169 1.18 -2.92 22.69
N ASN A 170 1.96 -2.63 23.73
CA ASN A 170 2.68 -3.64 24.49
C ASN A 170 1.76 -4.72 25.08
N SER A 171 0.60 -4.32 25.62
CA SER A 171 -0.40 -5.27 26.13
C SER A 171 -0.98 -6.15 25.02
N LEU A 172 -1.29 -5.56 23.86
CA LEU A 172 -1.84 -6.29 22.72
C LEU A 172 -0.82 -7.25 22.09
N LEU A 173 0.46 -6.89 22.04
CA LEU A 173 1.52 -7.78 21.56
C LEU A 173 1.63 -9.04 22.42
N LYS A 174 1.49 -8.90 23.73
CA LYS A 174 1.52 -10.03 24.70
C LYS A 174 0.28 -10.92 24.65
N ASN A 175 -0.86 -10.38 24.24
CA ASN A 175 -2.11 -11.13 24.14
C ASN A 175 -2.22 -11.83 22.80
N LYS A 176 -2.12 -13.17 22.82
CA LYS A 176 -2.14 -14.03 21.63
C LYS A 176 -3.53 -14.13 20.96
N ASP A 177 -4.60 -13.68 21.61
CA ASP A 177 -5.97 -13.74 21.08
C ASP A 177 -6.23 -12.67 20.00
N ASN A 178 -5.41 -11.60 19.95
CA ASN A 178 -5.58 -10.53 18.99
C ASN A 178 -4.92 -10.87 17.65
N ILE A 179 -5.73 -11.15 16.65
CA ILE A 179 -5.26 -11.53 15.31
C ILE A 179 -4.83 -10.29 14.51
N VAL A 180 -5.63 -9.22 14.54
CA VAL A 180 -5.35 -7.97 13.80
C VAL A 180 -5.26 -6.80 14.75
N ILE A 181 -4.11 -6.15 14.78
CA ILE A 181 -3.82 -4.97 15.61
C ILE A 181 -3.60 -3.78 14.67
N THR A 182 -4.24 -2.64 14.95
CA THR A 182 -3.93 -1.38 14.26
C THR A 182 -3.24 -0.40 15.19
N THR A 183 -2.23 0.31 14.69
CA THR A 183 -1.47 1.26 15.50
C THR A 183 -0.78 2.34 14.65
N LEU A 184 -0.42 3.42 15.31
CA LEU A 184 0.48 4.42 14.74
C LEU A 184 1.94 4.02 14.97
N ILE A 185 2.82 4.30 14.00
CA ILE A 185 4.25 3.94 14.06
C ILE A 185 4.96 4.48 15.32
N ASN A 186 4.57 5.67 15.81
CA ASN A 186 5.19 6.29 16.99
C ASN A 186 4.94 5.53 18.31
N LYS A 187 4.03 4.57 18.33
CA LYS A 187 3.75 3.78 19.54
C LYS A 187 4.86 2.75 19.82
N PHE A 188 5.60 2.34 18.80
CA PHE A 188 6.74 1.42 18.96
C PHE A 188 7.88 2.01 19.78
N GLU A 189 8.07 3.33 19.77
CA GLU A 189 9.07 3.99 20.62
C GLU A 189 8.85 3.70 22.12
N THR A 190 7.60 3.76 22.59
CA THR A 190 7.26 3.45 23.99
C THR A 190 7.51 1.98 24.31
N VAL A 191 7.16 1.08 23.39
CA VAL A 191 7.37 -0.37 23.58
C VAL A 191 8.86 -0.66 23.66
N TYR A 192 9.66 -0.07 22.77
CA TYR A 192 11.13 -0.20 22.76
C TYR A 192 11.76 0.36 24.06
N LYS A 193 11.36 1.55 24.50
CA LYS A 193 11.87 2.14 25.75
C LYS A 193 11.55 1.30 26.98
N ASN A 194 10.46 0.54 26.96
CA ASN A 194 10.13 -0.44 27.98
C ASN A 194 10.94 -1.75 27.85
N ARG A 195 11.89 -1.83 26.91
CA ARG A 195 12.74 -3.00 26.62
C ARG A 195 11.94 -4.28 26.36
N TYR A 196 10.77 -4.14 25.74
CA TYR A 196 9.97 -5.29 25.34
C TYR A 196 10.42 -5.78 23.97
N LEU A 197 10.74 -7.05 23.88
CA LEU A 197 11.03 -7.80 22.68
C LEU A 197 9.97 -8.90 22.54
N GLU A 198 9.31 -9.02 21.40
CA GLU A 198 8.34 -10.08 21.15
C GLU A 198 9.06 -11.36 20.73
N PRO A 199 9.08 -12.43 21.56
CA PRO A 199 9.84 -13.65 21.29
C PRO A 199 9.31 -14.42 20.07
N ASP A 200 7.99 -14.38 19.83
CA ASP A 200 7.32 -15.07 18.72
C ASP A 200 7.09 -14.12 17.54
N SER A 201 8.01 -13.17 17.28
CA SER A 201 7.82 -12.13 16.27
C SER A 201 7.84 -12.64 14.83
N ASP A 202 8.30 -13.86 14.57
CA ASP A 202 8.20 -14.57 13.29
C ASP A 202 6.76 -14.86 12.85
N LYS A 203 5.81 -14.87 13.79
CA LYS A 203 4.37 -15.03 13.52
C LYS A 203 3.68 -13.71 13.15
N PHE A 204 4.40 -12.59 13.22
CA PHE A 204 3.82 -11.27 12.90
C PHE A 204 4.08 -10.89 11.45
N TYR A 205 3.00 -10.48 10.80
CA TYR A 205 2.99 -9.81 9.51
C TYR A 205 2.68 -8.33 9.73
N VAL A 206 3.66 -7.47 9.48
CA VAL A 206 3.51 -6.02 9.69
C VAL A 206 3.27 -5.34 8.35
N LEU A 207 2.07 -4.83 8.16
CA LEU A 207 1.67 -4.10 6.97
C LEU A 207 1.79 -2.60 7.25
N VAL A 208 2.70 -1.92 6.57
CA VAL A 208 3.01 -0.50 6.81
C VAL A 208 2.46 0.34 5.68
N ASP A 209 1.49 1.21 5.97
CA ASP A 209 0.96 2.15 4.98
C ASP A 209 1.82 3.42 4.90
N GLU A 210 1.94 3.97 3.70
CA GLU A 210 2.72 5.16 3.37
C GLU A 210 4.19 5.10 3.87
N ALA A 211 4.83 3.95 3.70
CA ALA A 211 6.18 3.64 4.22
C ALA A 211 7.31 4.55 3.69
N HIS A 212 7.04 5.42 2.74
CA HIS A 212 8.04 6.28 2.08
C HIS A 212 8.46 7.52 2.89
N ARG A 213 7.80 7.84 3.99
CA ARG A 213 8.06 9.07 4.73
C ARG A 213 9.36 9.00 5.52
N SER A 214 10.32 9.86 5.15
CA SER A 214 11.68 9.93 5.70
C SER A 214 11.76 10.24 7.20
N GLN A 215 10.72 10.83 7.78
CA GLN A 215 10.66 11.20 9.20
C GLN A 215 10.60 10.01 10.16
N TYR A 216 10.39 8.79 9.64
CA TYR A 216 10.15 7.61 10.46
C TYR A 216 11.33 6.64 10.58
N LYS A 217 12.53 7.01 10.11
CA LYS A 217 13.71 6.10 10.18
C LYS A 217 13.98 5.56 11.58
N SER A 218 13.94 6.41 12.59
CA SER A 218 14.12 5.99 13.99
C SER A 218 12.95 5.13 14.49
N MET A 219 11.73 5.44 14.08
CA MET A 219 10.53 4.71 14.49
C MET A 219 10.47 3.32 13.86
N PHE A 220 10.94 3.17 12.60
CA PHE A 220 11.11 1.86 11.96
C PHE A 220 12.18 1.02 12.65
N ASN A 221 13.25 1.63 13.11
CA ASN A 221 14.25 0.92 13.90
C ASN A 221 13.65 0.40 15.21
N TYR A 222 12.89 1.22 15.94
CA TYR A 222 12.19 0.74 17.14
C TYR A 222 11.23 -0.42 16.85
N MET A 223 10.49 -0.36 15.73
CA MET A 223 9.62 -1.45 15.33
C MET A 223 10.40 -2.74 15.06
N LYS A 224 11.52 -2.66 14.34
CA LYS A 224 12.40 -3.82 14.06
C LYS A 224 13.03 -4.39 15.32
N GLU A 225 13.42 -3.55 16.25
CA GLU A 225 13.97 -4.01 17.53
C GLU A 225 12.91 -4.72 18.39
N VAL A 226 11.66 -4.26 18.34
CA VAL A 226 10.53 -4.89 19.06
C VAL A 226 10.09 -6.20 18.39
N LEU A 227 10.16 -6.26 17.06
CA LEU A 227 9.67 -7.37 16.23
C LEU A 227 10.77 -7.82 15.24
N PRO A 228 11.87 -8.42 15.73
CA PRO A 228 13.07 -8.66 14.91
C PRO A 228 12.86 -9.66 13.77
N ASN A 229 11.97 -10.63 13.93
CA ASN A 229 11.74 -11.69 12.95
C ASN A 229 10.42 -11.52 12.19
N ALA A 230 9.70 -10.39 12.37
CA ALA A 230 8.44 -10.15 11.70
C ALA A 230 8.60 -9.94 10.20
N THR A 231 7.67 -10.47 9.42
CA THR A 231 7.56 -10.17 7.99
C THR A 231 7.03 -8.76 7.78
N LEU A 232 7.83 -7.90 7.14
CA LEU A 232 7.49 -6.50 6.92
C LEU A 232 7.07 -6.26 5.46
N ILE A 233 5.84 -5.83 5.24
CA ILE A 233 5.31 -5.51 3.91
C ILE A 233 4.90 -4.03 3.88
N ALA A 234 5.59 -3.27 3.04
CA ALA A 234 5.32 -1.85 2.85
C ALA A 234 4.31 -1.61 1.73
N PHE A 235 3.34 -0.76 1.97
CA PHE A 235 2.43 -0.23 0.97
C PHE A 235 2.75 1.25 0.73
N THR A 236 2.97 1.64 -0.52
CA THR A 236 3.28 3.03 -0.85
C THR A 236 2.69 3.45 -2.20
N GLY A 237 2.21 4.67 -2.29
CA GLY A 237 1.71 5.27 -3.55
C GLY A 237 2.75 6.08 -4.29
N THR A 238 3.79 6.55 -3.62
CA THR A 238 4.82 7.43 -4.16
C THR A 238 6.20 6.94 -3.74
N PRO A 239 6.83 6.03 -4.51
CA PRO A 239 8.21 5.67 -4.23
C PRO A 239 9.11 6.88 -4.47
N LEU A 240 9.92 7.20 -3.51
CA LEU A 240 10.93 8.25 -3.66
C LEU A 240 11.97 7.81 -4.70
N ILE A 241 11.98 8.49 -5.84
CA ILE A 241 12.72 8.11 -7.06
C ILE A 241 14.25 8.31 -6.95
N ALA A 242 14.74 9.10 -5.99
CA ALA A 242 16.16 9.39 -5.83
C ALA A 242 16.83 8.53 -4.73
N LYS A 243 17.97 8.92 -4.23
CA LYS A 243 18.82 8.22 -3.22
C LYS A 243 18.06 7.57 -2.04
N SER A 244 16.82 7.96 -1.78
CA SER A 244 15.93 7.40 -0.75
C SER A 244 15.30 6.04 -1.12
N LYS A 245 15.20 5.65 -2.41
CA LYS A 245 14.73 4.32 -2.82
C LYS A 245 15.54 3.20 -2.17
N LYS A 246 16.87 3.37 -2.13
CA LYS A 246 17.74 2.38 -1.47
C LYS A 246 17.42 2.19 0.02
N ASN A 247 16.82 3.19 0.67
CA ASN A 247 16.48 3.10 2.09
C ASN A 247 15.17 2.33 2.34
N THR A 248 14.15 2.46 1.47
CA THR A 248 12.90 1.71 1.60
C THR A 248 13.14 0.23 1.33
N TYR A 249 13.83 -0.10 0.24
CA TYR A 249 14.15 -1.50 -0.10
C TYR A 249 15.11 -2.15 0.91
N LYS A 250 16.06 -1.40 1.47
CA LYS A 250 16.90 -1.91 2.57
C LYS A 250 16.09 -2.22 3.83
N THR A 251 14.98 -1.54 4.04
CA THR A 251 14.16 -1.71 5.24
C THR A 251 13.15 -2.84 5.09
N PHE A 252 12.50 -2.94 3.93
CA PHE A 252 11.37 -3.85 3.71
C PHE A 252 11.68 -5.00 2.76
N GLY A 253 12.71 -4.90 1.93
CA GLY A 253 13.02 -5.83 0.84
C GLY A 253 12.64 -5.27 -0.53
N GLU A 254 12.92 -6.04 -1.57
CA GLU A 254 12.67 -5.68 -2.97
C GLU A 254 11.17 -5.57 -3.29
N PRO A 255 10.80 -4.93 -4.41
CA PRO A 255 9.41 -4.82 -4.82
C PRO A 255 8.75 -6.18 -5.01
N ILE A 256 7.56 -6.34 -4.40
CA ILE A 256 6.68 -7.50 -4.60
C ILE A 256 5.80 -7.29 -5.83
N HIS A 257 5.22 -6.10 -5.95
CA HIS A 257 4.36 -5.75 -7.06
C HIS A 257 4.35 -4.24 -7.30
N ASN A 258 4.28 -3.86 -8.59
CA ASN A 258 4.30 -2.46 -9.03
C ASN A 258 3.05 -2.12 -9.84
N TYR A 259 2.26 -1.18 -9.36
CA TYR A 259 1.13 -0.62 -10.08
C TYR A 259 1.28 0.91 -10.16
N THR A 260 1.90 1.37 -11.24
CA THR A 260 2.29 2.77 -11.43
C THR A 260 1.11 3.67 -11.77
N MET A 261 1.28 5.00 -11.60
CA MET A 261 0.29 5.99 -12.01
C MET A 261 -0.04 5.90 -13.51
N LYS A 262 0.96 5.64 -14.37
CA LYS A 262 0.75 5.46 -15.81
C LYS A 262 -0.25 4.32 -16.06
N ARG A 263 -0.01 3.16 -15.46
CA ARG A 263 -0.88 1.98 -15.60
C ARG A 263 -2.29 2.25 -15.02
N ALA A 264 -2.39 2.97 -13.92
CA ALA A 264 -3.67 3.35 -13.31
C ALA A 264 -4.49 4.32 -14.19
N ILE A 265 -3.83 5.20 -14.93
CA ILE A 265 -4.48 6.09 -15.92
C ILE A 265 -4.95 5.26 -17.12
N GLU A 266 -4.12 4.36 -17.64
CA GLU A 266 -4.48 3.44 -18.74
C GLU A 266 -5.66 2.54 -18.39
N ASP A 267 -5.80 2.17 -17.13
CA ASP A 267 -6.91 1.36 -16.59
C ASP A 267 -8.14 2.19 -16.24
N GLY A 268 -8.09 3.52 -16.37
CA GLY A 268 -9.18 4.42 -15.99
C GLY A 268 -9.45 4.52 -14.48
N ILE A 269 -8.52 4.06 -13.65
CA ILE A 269 -8.66 4.10 -12.18
C ILE A 269 -8.35 5.47 -11.62
N THR A 270 -7.45 6.20 -12.28
CA THR A 270 -7.08 7.57 -11.91
C THR A 270 -7.04 8.46 -13.15
N VAL A 271 -7.29 9.74 -12.94
CA VAL A 271 -7.24 10.73 -14.03
C VAL A 271 -5.82 11.26 -14.23
N PRO A 272 -5.43 11.61 -15.45
CA PRO A 272 -4.13 12.24 -15.70
C PRO A 272 -4.07 13.62 -15.03
N LEU A 273 -2.89 13.96 -14.49
CA LEU A 273 -2.63 15.30 -13.96
C LEU A 273 -2.18 16.20 -15.11
N VAL A 274 -2.90 17.30 -15.29
CA VAL A 274 -2.52 18.37 -16.22
C VAL A 274 -2.00 19.55 -15.42
N TYR A 275 -0.76 19.95 -15.68
CA TYR A 275 -0.13 21.11 -15.03
C TYR A 275 -0.22 22.32 -15.94
N GLU A 276 -0.79 23.40 -15.44
CA GLU A 276 -0.72 24.72 -16.06
C GLU A 276 0.25 25.61 -15.26
N GLY A 277 1.39 25.89 -15.86
CA GLY A 277 2.37 26.80 -15.26
C GLY A 277 1.92 28.26 -15.46
N ARG A 278 1.44 28.92 -14.42
CA ARG A 278 1.15 30.35 -14.44
C ARG A 278 2.31 31.12 -13.81
N LYS A 279 2.95 32.00 -14.59
CA LYS A 279 3.87 32.99 -14.04
C LYS A 279 3.04 34.07 -13.35
N VAL A 280 3.01 34.06 -12.05
CA VAL A 280 2.52 35.21 -11.29
C VAL A 280 3.67 36.23 -11.25
N LYS A 281 3.48 37.39 -11.87
CA LYS A 281 4.36 38.53 -11.62
C LYS A 281 4.11 38.99 -10.19
N GLN A 282 4.97 38.61 -9.29
CA GLN A 282 5.04 39.26 -7.97
C GLN A 282 5.81 40.57 -8.16
N GLU A 283 5.06 41.64 -8.33
CA GLU A 283 5.58 43.00 -8.17
C GLU A 283 5.41 43.37 -6.69
N GLU A 284 6.35 43.00 -5.86
CA GLU A 284 6.43 43.61 -4.54
C GLU A 284 7.13 44.98 -4.72
N PRO A 285 6.51 46.06 -4.23
CA PRO A 285 7.15 47.37 -4.29
C PRO A 285 8.47 47.30 -3.47
N ALA A 286 9.58 47.48 -4.12
CA ALA A 286 10.93 47.49 -3.47
C ALA A 286 10.97 48.39 -2.24
N LEU A 287 10.17 49.47 -2.21
CA LEU A 287 9.97 50.32 -1.06
C LEU A 287 9.44 49.64 0.19
N THR A 288 8.55 48.63 0.02
CA THR A 288 7.96 47.93 1.16
C THR A 288 8.95 46.95 1.80
N ILE A 289 9.76 46.28 0.98
CA ILE A 289 10.80 45.37 1.46
C ILE A 289 11.90 46.16 2.19
N ASN A 290 12.36 47.26 1.62
CA ASN A 290 13.37 48.08 2.23
C ASN A 290 12.89 48.72 3.56
N ASN A 291 11.68 49.24 3.60
CA ASN A 291 11.08 49.79 4.81
C ASN A 291 10.88 48.71 5.90
N TYR A 292 10.53 47.50 5.51
CA TYR A 292 10.40 46.37 6.45
C TYR A 292 11.77 45.95 6.97
N PHE A 293 12.76 45.84 6.10
CA PHE A 293 14.14 45.52 6.48
C PHE A 293 14.72 46.62 7.42
N GLU A 294 14.51 47.89 7.11
CA GLU A 294 14.93 49.01 7.98
C GLU A 294 14.22 48.94 9.35
N SER A 295 12.94 48.64 9.39
CA SER A 295 12.21 48.54 10.66
C SER A 295 12.68 47.34 11.53
N LEU A 296 13.12 46.26 10.92
CA LEU A 296 13.64 45.07 11.62
C LEU A 296 15.11 45.29 12.09
N THR A 297 15.85 46.13 11.39
CA THR A 297 17.25 46.36 11.65
C THR A 297 17.51 47.71 12.39
N ASP A 298 16.44 48.35 12.80
CA ASP A 298 16.55 49.60 13.55
C ASP A 298 17.35 49.40 14.85
N GLY A 299 18.34 50.27 15.08
CA GLY A 299 19.27 50.16 16.21
C GLY A 299 20.47 49.22 16.03
N LEU A 300 20.60 48.49 14.90
CA LEU A 300 21.80 47.71 14.62
C LEU A 300 22.93 48.52 13.96
N PRO A 301 24.21 48.20 14.27
CA PRO A 301 25.37 48.79 13.56
C PRO A 301 25.32 48.46 12.05
N GLN A 302 25.84 49.41 11.21
CA GLN A 302 25.79 49.28 9.76
C GLN A 302 26.46 47.99 9.23
N GLU A 303 27.59 47.59 9.83
CA GLU A 303 28.26 46.32 9.44
C GLU A 303 27.41 45.06 9.63
N LEU A 304 26.47 45.06 10.58
CA LEU A 304 25.54 43.98 10.81
C LEU A 304 24.34 44.03 9.84
N LYS A 305 23.90 45.25 9.49
CA LYS A 305 22.87 45.46 8.46
C LYS A 305 23.31 44.94 7.09
N ASP A 306 24.57 45.28 6.72
CA ASP A 306 25.14 44.84 5.43
C ASP A 306 25.26 43.29 5.37
N LYS A 307 25.71 42.65 6.45
CA LYS A 307 25.79 41.19 6.54
C LYS A 307 24.39 40.46 6.53
N LEU A 308 23.36 41.13 6.97
CA LEU A 308 21.99 40.63 6.91
C LEU A 308 21.37 40.82 5.53
N SER A 309 21.66 41.95 4.88
CA SER A 309 21.22 42.25 3.50
C SER A 309 21.76 41.27 2.47
N ASP A 310 22.96 40.73 2.65
CA ASP A 310 23.56 39.72 1.77
C ASP A 310 22.95 38.33 1.94
N LYS A 311 22.11 38.12 2.95
CA LYS A 311 21.44 36.83 3.25
C LYS A 311 19.93 36.80 2.94
N PHE A 312 19.34 37.97 2.66
CA PHE A 312 17.95 38.14 2.25
C PHE A 312 17.82 38.31 0.73
#